data_20d8a6fdb5953631cfa2941e2410635a
#
_entry.id   20d8a6fdb5953631cfa2941e2410635a
#
_cell.length_a   1.000
_cell.length_b   1.000
_cell.length_c   1.000
_cell.angle_alpha   90.00
_cell.angle_beta   90.00
_cell.angle_gamma   90.00
#
_symmetry.space_group_name_H-M   'P 1'
#
loop_
_entity.id
_entity.type
_entity.pdbx_description
1 polymer ?
#
loop_
_entity_poly.entity_id
_entity_poly.type
_entity_poly.pdbx_seq_one_letter_code
_entity_poly.pdbx_strand_id
1 'polypeptide(L)'
;IGYDAGKNETDSYKLYIESGSSSSPLIYGEFDNNGLVINGNDTDNSNNRTLFVNGSIGATSAFNNDSDRRLKENIQTIPNALDKVLQMRGVTYQWKDGRETGDRMGFIAQEVEPILPQVVDNKNDHYTMQYAPITGVLIEAVKGQQAEIEALKKANQKLENSNSELKAQVAKINQLETMLQQLQAQVSTNQ
;
A
#
# COMPACT_ATOMS: atom_id res chain seq x y z
N ILE A 1 -11.07 7.09 -39.45
CA ILE A 1 -10.64 6.11 -40.46
C ILE A 1 -11.56 4.90 -40.36
N GLY A 2 -12.16 4.53 -41.46
CA GLY A 2 -13.16 3.47 -41.56
C GLY A 2 -14.50 3.98 -42.07
N TYR A 3 -15.41 3.06 -42.49
CA TYR A 3 -16.70 3.41 -43.01
C TYR A 3 -17.54 4.15 -41.96
N ASP A 4 -18.07 5.33 -42.29
CA ASP A 4 -18.83 6.19 -41.36
C ASP A 4 -18.12 6.60 -40.06
N ALA A 5 -16.80 6.41 -39.92
CA ALA A 5 -16.06 6.82 -38.71
C ALA A 5 -16.14 8.34 -38.48
N GLY A 6 -16.65 8.76 -37.34
CA GLY A 6 -16.86 10.18 -37.01
C GLY A 6 -17.93 10.88 -37.84
N LYS A 7 -18.88 10.16 -38.44
CA LYS A 7 -19.90 10.75 -39.36
C LYS A 7 -20.74 11.84 -38.70
N ASN A 8 -21.00 11.75 -37.43
CA ASN A 8 -21.82 12.68 -36.67
C ASN A 8 -20.96 13.73 -35.91
N GLU A 9 -19.64 13.72 -36.10
CA GLU A 9 -18.74 14.66 -35.47
C GLU A 9 -18.84 16.05 -36.12
N THR A 10 -19.01 17.08 -35.32
CA THR A 10 -19.11 18.48 -35.72
C THR A 10 -17.93 19.32 -35.26
N ASP A 11 -17.13 18.78 -34.30
CA ASP A 11 -15.99 19.47 -33.73
C ASP A 11 -14.69 19.25 -34.53
N SER A 12 -13.72 20.11 -34.33
CA SER A 12 -12.39 20.03 -34.91
C SER A 12 -11.43 19.24 -34.03
N TYR A 13 -10.28 18.84 -34.61
CA TYR A 13 -9.17 18.22 -33.89
C TYR A 13 -9.47 16.82 -33.28
N LYS A 14 -10.38 16.07 -33.90
CA LYS A 14 -10.77 14.73 -33.48
C LYS A 14 -10.23 13.65 -34.42
N LEU A 15 -9.89 12.49 -33.86
CA LEU A 15 -9.53 11.27 -34.59
C LEU A 15 -10.52 10.15 -34.24
N TYR A 16 -11.03 9.49 -35.27
CA TYR A 16 -11.86 8.30 -35.13
C TYR A 16 -11.26 7.17 -35.98
N ILE A 17 -11.04 6.01 -35.38
CA ILE A 17 -10.70 4.75 -36.06
C ILE A 17 -11.73 3.71 -35.63
N GLU A 18 -12.62 3.39 -36.51
CA GLU A 18 -13.60 2.33 -36.37
C GLU A 18 -14.30 2.00 -37.69
N SER A 19 -15.15 0.98 -37.72
CA SER A 19 -15.97 0.58 -38.83
C SER A 19 -17.45 0.79 -38.51
N GLY A 20 -17.90 2.07 -38.53
CA GLY A 20 -19.28 2.43 -38.21
C GLY A 20 -19.41 3.85 -37.68
N SER A 21 -20.59 4.18 -37.16
CA SER A 21 -20.92 5.49 -36.59
C SER A 21 -21.12 5.43 -35.07
N SER A 22 -20.37 4.57 -34.38
CA SER A 22 -20.44 4.39 -32.94
C SER A 22 -20.07 5.66 -32.18
N SER A 23 -20.72 5.93 -31.09
CA SER A 23 -20.31 6.95 -30.10
C SER A 23 -19.12 6.54 -29.26
N SER A 24 -18.74 5.25 -29.31
CA SER A 24 -17.58 4.69 -28.59
C SER A 24 -16.67 3.95 -29.58
N PRO A 25 -15.83 4.67 -30.34
CA PRO A 25 -14.98 4.08 -31.35
C PRO A 25 -13.87 3.23 -30.76
N LEU A 26 -13.28 2.34 -31.58
CA LEU A 26 -12.13 1.53 -31.16
C LEU A 26 -10.97 2.41 -30.70
N ILE A 27 -10.70 3.51 -31.47
CA ILE A 27 -9.71 4.52 -31.08
C ILE A 27 -10.34 5.91 -31.31
N TYR A 28 -10.33 6.71 -30.25
CA TYR A 28 -10.69 8.12 -30.25
C TYR A 28 -9.52 8.98 -29.82
N GLY A 29 -9.25 10.07 -30.49
CA GLY A 29 -8.19 11.01 -30.14
C GLY A 29 -8.67 12.45 -30.15
N GLU A 30 -8.17 13.24 -29.21
CA GLU A 30 -8.35 14.68 -29.11
C GLU A 30 -7.00 15.37 -29.24
N PHE A 31 -6.74 15.99 -30.39
CA PHE A 31 -5.45 16.63 -30.64
C PHE A 31 -5.25 17.93 -29.85
N ASP A 32 -6.32 18.60 -29.46
CA ASP A 32 -6.30 19.80 -28.63
C ASP A 32 -6.04 19.52 -27.14
N ASN A 33 -6.42 18.35 -26.66
CA ASN A 33 -6.22 17.91 -25.29
C ASN A 33 -5.09 16.87 -25.14
N ASN A 34 -4.43 16.47 -26.23
CA ASN A 34 -3.44 15.39 -26.27
C ASN A 34 -3.95 14.06 -25.63
N GLY A 35 -5.24 13.77 -25.80
CA GLY A 35 -5.92 12.62 -25.27
C GLY A 35 -6.09 11.50 -26.30
N LEU A 36 -5.83 10.26 -25.89
CA LEU A 36 -6.12 9.04 -26.65
C LEU A 36 -6.98 8.10 -25.82
N VAL A 37 -8.11 7.68 -26.38
CA VAL A 37 -9.06 6.77 -25.73
C VAL A 37 -9.16 5.50 -26.57
N ILE A 38 -9.07 4.36 -25.92
CA ILE A 38 -9.27 3.05 -26.53
C ILE A 38 -10.58 2.48 -26.01
N ASN A 39 -11.46 2.08 -26.94
CA ASN A 39 -12.77 1.49 -26.67
C ASN A 39 -13.68 2.43 -25.84
N GLY A 40 -13.72 3.70 -26.24
CA GLY A 40 -14.51 4.74 -25.58
C GLY A 40 -14.44 6.08 -26.29
N ASN A 41 -14.89 7.14 -25.65
CA ASN A 41 -14.89 8.52 -26.16
C ASN A 41 -14.34 9.50 -25.10
N ASP A 42 -14.42 10.80 -25.37
CA ASP A 42 -13.96 11.88 -24.48
C ASP A 42 -14.61 11.84 -23.08
N THR A 43 -15.91 11.53 -23.00
CA THR A 43 -16.64 11.47 -21.72
C THR A 43 -16.17 10.33 -20.85
N ASP A 44 -15.64 9.24 -21.44
CA ASP A 44 -15.05 8.12 -20.70
C ASP A 44 -13.71 8.52 -20.04
N ASN A 45 -13.00 9.49 -20.64
CA ASN A 45 -11.74 10.04 -20.12
C ASN A 45 -11.96 11.28 -19.22
N SER A 46 -12.95 11.25 -18.36
CA SER A 46 -13.33 12.36 -17.46
C SER A 46 -12.18 12.92 -16.62
N ASN A 47 -11.14 12.13 -16.40
CA ASN A 47 -9.92 12.53 -15.66
C ASN A 47 -8.82 13.12 -16.57
N ASN A 48 -9.12 13.40 -17.84
CA ASN A 48 -8.21 14.00 -18.82
C ASN A 48 -6.82 13.33 -18.86
N ARG A 49 -6.79 12.00 -18.94
CA ARG A 49 -5.54 11.23 -19.08
C ARG A 49 -5.06 11.26 -20.51
N THR A 50 -3.74 11.30 -20.70
CA THR A 50 -3.12 11.21 -22.04
C THR A 50 -3.49 9.91 -22.76
N LEU A 51 -3.59 8.80 -22.02
CA LEU A 51 -4.12 7.52 -22.52
C LEU A 51 -5.17 7.00 -21.54
N PHE A 52 -6.38 6.79 -22.00
CA PHE A 52 -7.45 6.10 -21.30
C PHE A 52 -7.86 4.85 -22.07
N VAL A 53 -8.02 3.73 -21.36
CA VAL A 53 -8.50 2.47 -21.93
C VAL A 53 -9.74 2.04 -21.15
N ASN A 54 -10.88 2.00 -21.83
CA ASN A 54 -12.12 1.46 -21.28
C ASN A 54 -12.08 -0.07 -21.40
N GLY A 55 -11.35 -0.70 -20.49
CA GLY A 55 -11.08 -2.14 -20.47
C GLY A 55 -9.77 -2.47 -19.76
N SER A 56 -9.32 -3.69 -19.94
CA SER A 56 -8.07 -4.21 -19.37
C SER A 56 -6.88 -3.85 -20.26
N ILE A 57 -5.73 -3.59 -19.64
CA ILE A 57 -4.45 -3.44 -20.31
C ILE A 57 -3.58 -4.65 -19.97
N GLY A 58 -3.14 -5.37 -21.01
CA GLY A 58 -2.21 -6.50 -20.90
C GLY A 58 -0.91 -6.20 -21.63
N ALA A 59 0.19 -6.73 -21.11
CA ALA A 59 1.48 -6.70 -21.77
C ALA A 59 2.12 -8.10 -21.68
N THR A 60 2.84 -8.50 -22.74
CA THR A 60 3.62 -9.76 -22.74
C THR A 60 4.94 -9.62 -21.98
N SER A 61 5.29 -8.39 -21.57
CA SER A 61 6.48 -8.05 -20.79
C SER A 61 6.13 -6.96 -19.77
N ALA A 62 7.12 -6.48 -19.03
CA ALA A 62 6.92 -5.50 -17.97
C ALA A 62 6.51 -4.12 -18.50
N PHE A 63 5.66 -3.41 -17.72
CA PHE A 63 5.52 -1.97 -17.82
C PHE A 63 6.69 -1.31 -17.07
N ASN A 64 7.54 -0.58 -17.80
CA ASN A 64 8.68 0.10 -17.23
C ASN A 64 8.33 1.57 -16.92
N ASN A 65 8.65 1.99 -15.71
CA ASN A 65 8.57 3.39 -15.30
C ASN A 65 9.99 3.96 -15.16
N ASP A 66 10.21 5.18 -15.62
CA ASP A 66 11.46 5.89 -15.41
C ASP A 66 11.73 6.04 -13.90
N SER A 67 12.92 5.60 -13.46
CA SER A 67 13.31 5.64 -12.06
C SER A 67 14.78 5.97 -11.84
N ASP A 68 15.44 6.55 -12.85
CA ASP A 68 16.82 6.99 -12.80
C ASP A 68 16.99 8.10 -11.74
N ARG A 69 18.05 7.97 -10.91
CA ARG A 69 18.41 8.96 -9.89
C ARG A 69 18.63 10.35 -10.47
N ARG A 70 19.17 10.44 -11.69
CA ARG A 70 19.46 11.70 -12.39
C ARG A 70 18.22 12.52 -12.72
N LEU A 71 17.04 11.89 -12.76
CA LEU A 71 15.75 12.51 -13.02
C LEU A 71 15.01 12.91 -11.74
N LYS A 72 15.62 12.70 -10.56
CA LYS A 72 14.99 12.87 -9.24
C LYS A 72 15.81 13.79 -8.37
N GLU A 73 15.15 14.65 -7.63
CA GLU A 73 15.75 15.53 -6.64
C GLU A 73 15.09 15.34 -5.26
N ASN A 74 15.66 15.92 -4.21
CA ASN A 74 15.13 15.88 -2.84
C ASN A 74 14.78 14.47 -2.36
N ILE A 75 15.65 13.50 -2.71
CA ILE A 75 15.42 12.08 -2.42
C ILE A 75 15.56 11.84 -0.91
N GLN A 76 14.48 11.41 -0.28
CA GLN A 76 14.42 11.08 1.14
C GLN A 76 13.76 9.71 1.35
N THR A 77 14.15 9.04 2.44
CA THR A 77 13.46 7.83 2.89
C THR A 77 12.04 8.19 3.36
N ILE A 78 11.07 7.34 3.07
CA ILE A 78 9.68 7.56 3.47
C ILE A 78 9.58 7.46 5.00
N PRO A 79 9.23 8.57 5.69
CA PRO A 79 9.16 8.56 7.15
C PRO A 79 7.86 7.89 7.64
N ASN A 80 7.91 7.30 8.85
CA ASN A 80 6.76 6.73 9.57
C ASN A 80 5.97 5.73 8.71
N ALA A 81 6.69 4.91 7.92
CA ALA A 81 6.06 4.02 6.94
C ALA A 81 5.22 2.93 7.60
N LEU A 82 5.68 2.36 8.73
CA LEU A 82 4.94 1.36 9.48
C LEU A 82 3.61 1.93 10.00
N ASP A 83 3.63 3.10 10.61
CA ASP A 83 2.41 3.77 11.12
C ASP A 83 1.43 4.06 10.00
N LYS A 84 1.91 4.49 8.83
CA LYS A 84 1.08 4.72 7.65
C LYS A 84 0.40 3.44 7.18
N VAL A 85 1.13 2.34 7.09
CA VAL A 85 0.57 1.03 6.69
C VAL A 85 -0.47 0.54 7.70
N LEU A 86 -0.22 0.70 8.99
CA LEU A 86 -1.17 0.31 10.04
C LEU A 86 -2.47 1.11 10.04
N GLN A 87 -2.45 2.33 9.51
CA GLN A 87 -3.64 3.16 9.33
C GLN A 87 -4.43 2.84 8.06
N MET A 88 -3.80 2.19 7.06
CA MET A 88 -4.45 1.82 5.81
C MET A 88 -5.35 0.60 5.99
N ARG A 89 -6.47 0.61 5.30
CA ARG A 89 -7.44 -0.50 5.29
C ARG A 89 -7.56 -1.10 3.89
N GLY A 90 -7.19 -2.37 3.74
CA GLY A 90 -7.54 -3.15 2.56
C GLY A 90 -9.01 -3.54 2.61
N VAL A 91 -9.70 -3.50 1.48
CA VAL A 91 -11.13 -3.82 1.37
C VAL A 91 -11.40 -4.80 0.24
N THR A 92 -12.47 -5.56 0.38
CA THR A 92 -13.14 -6.22 -0.74
C THR A 92 -14.34 -5.38 -1.16
N TYR A 93 -14.62 -5.30 -2.46
CA TYR A 93 -15.71 -4.49 -2.99
C TYR A 93 -16.24 -5.06 -4.31
N GLN A 94 -17.39 -4.55 -4.74
CA GLN A 94 -17.95 -4.80 -6.07
C GLN A 94 -18.20 -3.44 -6.76
N TRP A 95 -18.04 -3.41 -8.08
CA TRP A 95 -18.34 -2.21 -8.85
C TRP A 95 -19.86 -2.00 -8.97
N LYS A 96 -20.34 -0.81 -8.61
CA LYS A 96 -21.77 -0.46 -8.69
C LYS A 96 -22.30 -0.36 -10.13
N ASP A 97 -21.44 0.00 -11.05
CA ASP A 97 -21.78 0.20 -12.47
C ASP A 97 -21.63 -1.08 -13.31
N GLY A 98 -21.28 -2.21 -12.68
CA GLY A 98 -21.16 -3.50 -13.36
C GLY A 98 -20.01 -3.63 -14.35
N ARG A 99 -19.03 -2.67 -14.37
CA ARG A 99 -17.87 -2.72 -15.27
C ARG A 99 -17.06 -4.00 -15.13
N GLU A 100 -17.11 -4.63 -13.97
CA GLU A 100 -16.56 -5.95 -13.69
C GLU A 100 -17.46 -6.67 -12.69
N THR A 101 -17.65 -7.98 -12.86
CA THR A 101 -18.45 -8.81 -11.97
C THR A 101 -17.59 -9.49 -10.90
N GLY A 102 -18.20 -9.78 -9.73
CA GLY A 102 -17.56 -10.46 -8.61
C GLY A 102 -16.77 -9.54 -7.68
N ASP A 103 -16.21 -10.15 -6.64
CA ASP A 103 -15.47 -9.43 -5.61
C ASP A 103 -14.09 -9.02 -6.11
N ARG A 104 -13.71 -7.80 -5.77
CA ARG A 104 -12.41 -7.19 -6.03
C ARG A 104 -11.75 -6.82 -4.71
N MET A 105 -10.45 -6.65 -4.72
CA MET A 105 -9.67 -6.19 -3.57
C MET A 105 -8.93 -4.90 -3.91
N GLY A 106 -8.80 -4.03 -2.93
CA GLY A 106 -8.08 -2.77 -3.11
C GLY A 106 -8.25 -1.85 -1.91
N PHE A 107 -8.26 -0.56 -2.18
CA PHE A 107 -8.38 0.50 -1.19
C PHE A 107 -9.51 1.47 -1.58
N ILE A 108 -9.96 2.25 -0.61
CA ILE A 108 -10.84 3.40 -0.85
C ILE A 108 -9.96 4.64 -0.88
N ALA A 109 -9.92 5.34 -2.02
CA ALA A 109 -9.01 6.47 -2.23
C ALA A 109 -9.21 7.58 -1.18
N GLN A 110 -10.45 7.86 -0.77
CA GLN A 110 -10.78 8.84 0.27
C GLN A 110 -10.25 8.44 1.66
N GLU A 111 -10.06 7.16 1.94
CA GLU A 111 -9.46 6.68 3.20
C GLU A 111 -7.93 6.74 3.14
N VAL A 112 -7.35 6.61 1.95
CA VAL A 112 -5.90 6.66 1.74
C VAL A 112 -5.37 8.09 1.67
N GLU A 113 -6.15 9.04 1.15
CA GLU A 113 -5.74 10.43 0.95
C GLU A 113 -5.13 11.08 2.21
N PRO A 114 -5.73 11.02 3.41
CA PRO A 114 -5.15 11.65 4.60
C PRO A 114 -3.85 10.99 5.06
N ILE A 115 -3.56 9.76 4.63
CA ILE A 115 -2.38 8.99 5.03
C ILE A 115 -1.24 9.16 4.01
N LEU A 116 -1.57 9.05 2.72
CA LEU A 116 -0.66 9.08 1.58
C LEU A 116 -1.25 9.94 0.44
N PRO A 117 -1.35 11.28 0.61
CA PRO A 117 -1.93 12.15 -0.41
C PRO A 117 -1.19 12.09 -1.75
N GLN A 118 0.10 11.70 -1.74
CA GLN A 118 0.92 11.63 -2.95
C GLN A 118 0.48 10.54 -3.95
N VAL A 119 -0.30 9.56 -3.51
CA VAL A 119 -0.78 8.46 -4.37
C VAL A 119 -2.22 8.65 -4.79
N VAL A 120 -2.90 9.69 -4.31
CA VAL A 120 -4.32 9.96 -4.60
C VAL A 120 -4.45 11.19 -5.49
N ASP A 121 -5.29 11.11 -6.50
CA ASP A 121 -5.72 12.25 -7.31
C ASP A 121 -7.22 12.47 -7.07
N ASN A 122 -7.55 13.64 -6.53
CA ASN A 122 -8.90 14.09 -6.17
C ASN A 122 -9.39 15.29 -7.00
N LYS A 123 -8.68 15.64 -8.08
CA LYS A 123 -8.93 16.87 -8.87
C LYS A 123 -10.14 16.76 -9.80
N ASN A 124 -10.64 15.55 -10.03
CA ASN A 124 -11.70 15.26 -10.97
C ASN A 124 -12.94 14.69 -10.23
N ASP A 125 -14.01 14.37 -10.96
CA ASP A 125 -15.28 13.86 -10.41
C ASP A 125 -15.12 12.62 -9.55
N HIS A 126 -14.13 11.78 -9.83
CA HIS A 126 -13.87 10.57 -9.09
C HIS A 126 -12.43 10.55 -8.58
N TYR A 127 -12.29 10.19 -7.31
CA TYR A 127 -10.97 9.93 -6.73
C TYR A 127 -10.29 8.75 -7.43
N THR A 128 -9.04 8.92 -7.78
CA THR A 128 -8.21 7.85 -8.32
C THR A 128 -6.93 7.71 -7.52
N MET A 129 -6.28 6.56 -7.59
CA MET A 129 -5.03 6.36 -6.86
C MET A 129 -4.04 5.48 -7.64
N GLN A 130 -2.78 5.68 -7.34
CA GLN A 130 -1.68 4.88 -7.84
C GLN A 130 -1.31 3.79 -6.82
N TYR A 131 -1.38 2.53 -7.23
CA TYR A 131 -1.04 1.39 -6.36
C TYR A 131 0.47 1.13 -6.29
N ALA A 132 1.20 1.29 -7.39
CA ALA A 132 2.63 0.96 -7.47
C ALA A 132 3.50 1.69 -6.44
N PRO A 133 3.33 3.01 -6.13
CA PRO A 133 4.14 3.70 -5.14
C PRO A 133 3.97 3.16 -3.71
N ILE A 134 2.84 2.52 -3.39
CA ILE A 134 2.59 1.90 -2.08
C ILE A 134 3.64 0.83 -1.76
N THR A 135 4.21 0.19 -2.78
CA THR A 135 5.30 -0.79 -2.60
C THR A 135 6.51 -0.18 -1.87
N GLY A 136 6.86 1.08 -2.18
CA GLY A 136 7.94 1.79 -1.46
C GLY A 136 7.62 2.00 0.01
N VAL A 137 6.38 2.33 0.34
CA VAL A 137 5.91 2.47 1.73
C VAL A 137 5.97 1.13 2.47
N LEU A 138 5.54 0.05 1.81
CA LEU A 138 5.60 -1.30 2.38
C LEU A 138 7.03 -1.76 2.66
N ILE A 139 7.99 -1.47 1.79
CA ILE A 139 9.40 -1.79 2.00
C ILE A 139 9.93 -1.11 3.28
N GLU A 140 9.68 0.18 3.45
CA GLU A 140 10.14 0.90 4.64
C GLU A 140 9.36 0.50 5.90
N ALA A 141 8.08 0.14 5.79
CA ALA A 141 7.30 -0.41 6.91
C ALA A 141 7.86 -1.75 7.40
N VAL A 142 8.20 -2.67 6.49
CA VAL A 142 8.82 -3.97 6.83
C VAL A 142 10.17 -3.77 7.52
N LYS A 143 10.98 -2.81 7.08
CA LYS A 143 12.25 -2.46 7.75
C LYS A 143 12.02 -1.93 9.17
N GLY A 144 11.01 -1.08 9.35
CA GLY A 144 10.62 -0.59 10.68
C GLY A 144 10.19 -1.73 11.60
N GLN A 145 9.31 -2.60 11.11
CA GLN A 145 8.86 -3.78 11.85
C GLN A 145 10.02 -4.71 12.23
N GLN A 146 10.98 -4.91 11.32
CA GLN A 146 12.16 -5.73 11.61
C GLN A 146 13.01 -5.13 12.73
N ALA A 147 13.19 -3.80 12.74
CA ALA A 147 13.91 -3.12 13.82
C ALA A 147 13.23 -3.29 15.18
N GLU A 148 11.90 -3.20 15.24
CA GLU A 148 11.13 -3.47 16.46
C GLU A 148 11.28 -4.92 16.94
N ILE A 149 11.19 -5.89 16.02
CA ILE A 149 11.41 -7.31 16.35
C ILE A 149 12.80 -7.54 16.97
N GLU A 150 13.84 -6.91 16.42
CA GLU A 150 15.18 -7.02 16.98
C GLU A 150 15.31 -6.38 18.35
N ALA A 151 14.67 -5.24 18.58
CA ALA A 151 14.63 -4.59 19.88
C ALA A 151 13.91 -5.47 20.93
N LEU A 152 12.77 -6.05 20.55
CA LEU A 152 12.02 -6.98 21.42
C LEU A 152 12.82 -8.25 21.74
N LYS A 153 13.54 -8.83 20.78
CA LYS A 153 14.42 -9.98 21.02
C LYS A 153 15.52 -9.66 22.04
N LYS A 154 16.14 -8.48 21.93
CA LYS A 154 17.16 -8.02 22.89
C LYS A 154 16.57 -7.80 24.29
N ALA A 155 15.36 -7.23 24.36
CA ALA A 155 14.66 -7.03 25.63
C ALA A 155 14.31 -8.37 26.30
N ASN A 156 13.79 -9.32 25.53
CA ASN A 156 13.48 -10.66 26.02
C ASN A 156 14.72 -11.38 26.56
N GLN A 157 15.85 -11.32 25.85
CA GLN A 157 17.10 -11.91 26.32
C GLN A 157 17.57 -11.32 27.66
N LYS A 158 17.43 -9.99 27.84
CA LYS A 158 17.74 -9.36 29.13
C LYS A 158 16.80 -9.85 30.25
N LEU A 159 15.51 -9.97 29.96
CA LEU A 159 14.53 -10.48 30.92
C LEU A 159 14.81 -11.93 31.30
N GLU A 160 15.17 -12.79 30.35
CA GLU A 160 15.55 -14.18 30.63
C GLU A 160 16.77 -14.26 31.54
N ASN A 161 17.81 -13.45 31.29
CA ASN A 161 18.99 -13.37 32.11
C ASN A 161 18.64 -12.91 33.54
N SER A 162 17.88 -11.84 33.70
CA SER A 162 17.42 -11.33 34.98
C SER A 162 16.56 -12.36 35.75
N ASN A 163 15.68 -13.07 35.04
CA ASN A 163 14.88 -14.13 35.63
C ASN A 163 15.76 -15.31 36.13
N SER A 164 16.82 -15.64 35.39
CA SER A 164 17.78 -16.67 35.81
C SER A 164 18.53 -16.26 37.08
N GLU A 165 18.99 -15.00 37.15
CA GLU A 165 19.64 -14.44 38.32
C GLU A 165 18.72 -14.41 39.54
N LEU A 166 17.47 -13.98 39.37
CA LEU A 166 16.47 -13.99 40.44
C LEU A 166 16.18 -15.39 40.95
N LYS A 167 16.06 -16.39 40.09
CA LYS A 167 15.90 -17.80 40.48
C LYS A 167 17.07 -18.30 41.33
N ALA A 168 18.31 -17.94 40.96
CA ALA A 168 19.49 -18.29 41.72
C ALA A 168 19.51 -17.61 43.11
N GLN A 169 19.05 -16.34 43.19
CA GLN A 169 18.92 -15.64 44.46
C GLN A 169 17.86 -16.27 45.38
N VAL A 170 16.69 -16.62 44.83
CA VAL A 170 15.63 -17.31 45.54
C VAL A 170 16.13 -18.68 46.09
N ALA A 171 16.87 -19.43 45.29
CA ALA A 171 17.45 -20.70 45.75
C ALA A 171 18.42 -20.51 46.91
N LYS A 172 19.25 -19.45 46.92
CA LYS A 172 20.12 -19.10 48.06
C LYS A 172 19.33 -18.70 49.29
N ILE A 173 18.25 -17.95 49.16
CA ILE A 173 17.37 -17.57 50.26
C ILE A 173 16.77 -18.83 50.89
N ASN A 174 16.23 -19.76 50.13
CA ASN A 174 15.67 -21.00 50.63
C ASN A 174 16.71 -21.86 51.36
N GLN A 175 17.96 -21.89 50.90
CA GLN A 175 19.07 -22.56 51.60
C GLN A 175 19.36 -21.90 52.96
N LEU A 176 19.42 -20.58 53.01
CA LEU A 176 19.65 -19.83 54.24
C LEU A 176 18.51 -20.02 55.25
N GLU A 177 17.27 -20.04 54.81
CA GLU A 177 16.10 -20.34 55.64
C GLU A 177 16.19 -21.74 56.24
N THR A 178 16.59 -22.73 55.44
CA THR A 178 16.80 -24.10 55.92
C THR A 178 17.90 -24.18 56.99
N MET A 179 19.04 -23.51 56.76
CA MET A 179 20.13 -23.44 57.76
C MET A 179 19.71 -22.75 59.04
N LEU A 180 18.94 -21.67 58.94
CA LEU A 180 18.40 -20.96 60.09
C LEU A 180 17.48 -21.83 60.91
N GLN A 181 16.59 -22.60 60.32
CA GLN A 181 15.72 -23.55 61.00
C GLN A 181 16.52 -24.63 61.70
N GLN A 182 17.58 -25.17 61.09
CA GLN A 182 18.47 -26.15 61.68
C GLN A 182 19.21 -25.61 62.94
N LEU A 183 19.73 -24.40 62.88
CA LEU A 183 20.38 -23.72 64.00
C LEU A 183 19.43 -23.46 65.16
N GLN A 184 18.21 -23.00 64.85
CA GLN A 184 17.19 -22.80 65.86
C GLN A 184 16.83 -24.11 66.61
N ALA A 185 16.72 -25.21 65.87
CA ALA A 185 16.48 -26.54 66.49
C ALA A 185 17.63 -27.01 67.40
N GLN A 186 18.88 -26.77 66.98
CA GLN A 186 20.06 -27.09 67.76
C GLN A 186 20.14 -26.28 69.07
N VAL A 187 19.82 -25.01 69.04
CA VAL A 187 19.80 -24.15 70.23
C VAL A 187 18.73 -24.59 71.22
N SER A 188 17.55 -24.97 70.69
CA SER A 188 16.44 -25.45 71.54
C SER A 188 16.70 -26.82 72.22
N THR A 189 17.59 -27.64 71.64
CA THR A 189 17.95 -28.96 72.20
C THR A 189 19.08 -28.88 73.23
N ASN A 190 19.82 -27.77 73.31
CA ASN A 190 20.92 -27.56 74.25
C ASN A 190 20.54 -26.72 75.47
N GLN A 191 19.26 -26.42 75.65
CA GLN A 191 18.66 -25.87 76.90
C GLN A 191 17.89 -26.94 77.67
#